data_aabc3d86eb7a58a8d1803724912f04b4
#
_entry.id   aabc3d86eb7a58a8d1803724912f04b4
#
_cell.length_a   1.000
_cell.length_b   1.000
_cell.length_c   1.000
_cell.angle_alpha   90.00
_cell.angle_beta   90.00
_cell.angle_gamma   90.00
#
_symmetry.space_group_name_H-M   'P 1'
#
loop_
_entity.id
_entity.type
_entity.pdbx_description
1 polymer ?
#
loop_
_entity_poly.entity_id
_entity_poly.type
_entity_poly.pdbx_seq_one_letter_code
_entity_poly.pdbx_strand_id
1 'polypeptide(L)'
;MFRWNKAKPKKKKTAHVRKEPPKPYTPPDIPKFTKQSEKAKPKEEKRVSPEKAFMDTFRQLTSCHRSIDIWQDFVVMSACSISNAVDKAESHYTKREERYMRIIKKYRPEEQKLFPELLAHFVMVMEENPEQDFLGKLYMTLGLYDSHSGQVFTPYHVCQMMADISMGDTLKEEIDRKGYVTISDPCCGAGATLIAGAHAAKKLMEKEHLNFQNHVLVSAQDIDELVALMCYLQISLLGVAGYVKVRNSLTEPITSDDTLENYWFTPMYFSDIWEARRTIQRIRSVMGADYGFPV
;
A
#
# COMPACT_ATOMS: atom_id res chain seq x y z
N MET A 1 42.79 -26.68 52.72
CA MET A 1 42.38 -28.08 52.96
C MET A 1 40.98 -28.05 53.54
N PHE A 2 39.93 -28.04 52.73
CA PHE A 2 38.51 -28.04 53.21
C PHE A 2 37.81 -29.26 52.63
N ARG A 3 37.36 -30.14 53.54
CA ARG A 3 36.59 -31.37 53.24
C ARG A 3 35.11 -31.02 53.05
N TRP A 4 34.55 -31.38 51.88
CA TRP A 4 33.12 -31.35 51.61
C TRP A 4 32.48 -32.68 52.02
N ASN A 5 31.52 -32.61 52.98
CA ASN A 5 30.69 -33.74 53.39
C ASN A 5 29.51 -33.87 52.40
N LYS A 6 29.44 -35.02 51.72
CA LYS A 6 28.30 -35.38 50.86
C LYS A 6 27.18 -35.99 51.72
N ALA A 7 26.07 -35.30 51.88
CA ALA A 7 24.84 -35.86 52.38
C ALA A 7 24.04 -36.56 51.30
N LYS A 8 23.61 -37.80 51.53
CA LYS A 8 22.81 -38.62 50.60
C LYS A 8 21.34 -38.18 50.66
N PRO A 9 20.63 -38.05 49.51
CA PRO A 9 19.21 -37.71 49.50
C PRO A 9 18.33 -38.94 49.87
N LYS A 10 17.37 -38.72 50.76
CA LYS A 10 16.34 -39.69 51.16
C LYS A 10 15.34 -39.90 50.03
N LYS A 11 15.13 -41.16 49.61
CA LYS A 11 14.07 -41.57 48.68
C LYS A 11 12.68 -41.39 49.32
N LYS A 12 11.85 -40.50 48.76
CA LYS A 12 10.42 -40.44 49.04
C LYS A 12 9.70 -41.48 48.20
N LYS A 13 8.95 -42.37 48.83
CA LYS A 13 8.03 -43.32 48.17
C LYS A 13 6.82 -42.51 47.67
N THR A 14 6.63 -42.43 46.37
CA THR A 14 5.40 -41.90 45.75
C THR A 14 4.38 -43.03 45.60
N ALA A 15 3.23 -42.86 46.26
CA ALA A 15 2.08 -43.78 46.11
C ALA A 15 1.46 -43.59 44.70
N HIS A 16 1.37 -44.66 43.94
CA HIS A 16 0.64 -44.70 42.66
C HIS A 16 -0.87 -44.68 42.92
N VAL A 17 -1.51 -43.54 42.69
CA VAL A 17 -2.96 -43.43 42.59
C VAL A 17 -3.34 -43.89 41.16
N ARG A 18 -4.03 -45.05 41.03
CA ARG A 18 -4.65 -45.48 39.79
C ARG A 18 -5.77 -44.52 39.41
N LYS A 19 -5.60 -43.75 38.34
CA LYS A 19 -6.67 -42.98 37.72
C LYS A 19 -7.50 -43.89 36.83
N GLU A 20 -8.80 -43.94 37.06
CA GLU A 20 -9.76 -44.60 36.19
C GLU A 20 -9.76 -43.94 34.79
N PRO A 21 -9.98 -44.69 33.72
CA PRO A 21 -10.06 -44.17 32.37
C PRO A 21 -11.29 -43.24 32.24
N PRO A 22 -11.20 -42.12 31.51
CA PRO A 22 -12.33 -41.24 31.28
C PRO A 22 -13.46 -41.94 30.53
N LYS A 23 -14.70 -41.70 30.95
CA LYS A 23 -15.91 -42.21 30.28
C LYS A 23 -15.97 -41.68 28.84
N PRO A 24 -16.45 -42.46 27.87
CA PRO A 24 -16.57 -42.02 26.50
C PRO A 24 -17.54 -40.85 26.39
N TYR A 25 -17.12 -39.84 25.62
CA TYR A 25 -17.90 -38.61 25.35
C TYR A 25 -19.12 -38.99 24.50
N THR A 26 -20.31 -38.75 25.01
CA THR A 26 -21.57 -38.76 24.26
C THR A 26 -21.91 -37.30 23.90
N PRO A 27 -21.97 -36.96 22.59
CA PRO A 27 -22.36 -35.59 22.21
C PRO A 27 -23.81 -35.31 22.61
N PRO A 28 -24.15 -34.08 23.03
CA PRO A 28 -25.53 -33.73 23.34
C PRO A 28 -26.39 -33.77 22.09
N ASP A 29 -27.66 -34.19 22.25
CA ASP A 29 -28.66 -34.22 21.17
C ASP A 29 -28.79 -32.84 20.53
N ILE A 30 -28.50 -32.75 19.23
CA ILE A 30 -28.69 -31.56 18.42
C ILE A 30 -30.18 -31.39 18.19
N PRO A 31 -30.84 -30.29 18.58
CA PRO A 31 -32.24 -30.03 18.30
C PRO A 31 -32.48 -30.04 16.78
N LYS A 32 -33.40 -30.86 16.29
CA LYS A 32 -33.84 -30.81 14.89
C LYS A 32 -34.53 -29.46 14.65
N PHE A 33 -33.86 -28.59 13.88
CA PHE A 33 -34.45 -27.33 13.39
C PHE A 33 -35.65 -27.69 12.49
N THR A 34 -36.85 -27.44 12.98
CA THR A 34 -38.08 -27.42 12.16
C THR A 34 -37.96 -26.27 11.16
N LYS A 35 -38.23 -26.56 9.89
CA LYS A 35 -38.31 -25.57 8.81
C LYS A 35 -39.32 -24.48 9.21
N GLN A 36 -38.81 -23.35 9.67
CA GLN A 36 -39.63 -22.15 9.77
C GLN A 36 -39.79 -21.57 8.37
N SER A 37 -41.02 -21.18 8.09
CA SER A 37 -41.54 -20.51 6.90
C SER A 37 -40.52 -19.55 6.26
N GLU A 38 -40.37 -19.63 4.94
CA GLU A 38 -39.69 -18.66 4.10
C GLU A 38 -40.20 -17.24 4.39
N LYS A 39 -39.49 -16.52 5.26
CA LYS A 39 -39.61 -15.08 5.32
C LYS A 39 -39.03 -14.51 4.05
N ALA A 40 -39.80 -13.71 3.34
CA ALA A 40 -39.41 -12.97 2.16
C ALA A 40 -38.02 -12.38 2.35
N LYS A 41 -37.09 -12.70 1.41
CA LYS A 41 -35.77 -12.09 1.35
C LYS A 41 -35.92 -10.57 1.40
N PRO A 42 -35.19 -9.84 2.26
CA PRO A 42 -35.17 -8.39 2.18
C PRO A 42 -34.82 -8.01 0.74
N LYS A 43 -35.53 -7.06 0.16
CA LYS A 43 -35.15 -6.45 -1.12
C LYS A 43 -33.71 -6.01 -0.98
N GLU A 44 -32.79 -6.54 -1.78
CA GLU A 44 -31.44 -6.02 -1.92
C GLU A 44 -31.59 -4.53 -2.28
N GLU A 45 -31.38 -3.66 -1.32
CA GLU A 45 -31.09 -2.28 -1.62
C GLU A 45 -29.90 -2.29 -2.56
N LYS A 46 -30.05 -1.74 -3.77
CA LYS A 46 -28.98 -1.65 -4.76
C LYS A 46 -27.81 -0.93 -4.08
N ARG A 47 -26.81 -1.66 -3.65
CA ARG A 47 -25.58 -1.08 -3.09
C ARG A 47 -25.03 -0.11 -4.14
N VAL A 48 -24.88 1.14 -3.76
CA VAL A 48 -24.22 2.14 -4.61
C VAL A 48 -22.78 1.69 -4.79
N SER A 49 -22.28 1.62 -6.04
CA SER A 49 -20.88 1.25 -6.26
C SER A 49 -19.95 2.28 -5.63
N PRO A 50 -18.78 1.87 -5.10
CA PRO A 50 -17.80 2.78 -4.51
C PRO A 50 -17.37 3.91 -5.46
N GLU A 51 -17.19 3.61 -6.76
CA GLU A 51 -16.87 4.63 -7.79
C GLU A 51 -18.00 5.68 -7.87
N LYS A 52 -19.26 5.25 -7.86
CA LYS A 52 -20.39 6.18 -7.87
C LYS A 52 -20.46 7.00 -6.59
N ALA A 53 -20.25 6.38 -5.43
CA ALA A 53 -20.22 7.07 -4.15
C ALA A 53 -19.11 8.14 -4.13
N PHE A 54 -17.90 7.81 -4.61
CA PHE A 54 -16.81 8.77 -4.78
C PHE A 54 -17.24 9.96 -5.65
N MET A 55 -17.82 9.70 -6.80
CA MET A 55 -18.27 10.75 -7.73
C MET A 55 -19.37 11.61 -7.16
N ASP A 56 -20.31 11.03 -6.40
CA ASP A 56 -21.40 11.77 -5.78
C ASP A 56 -20.87 12.70 -4.67
N THR A 57 -19.91 12.24 -3.84
CA THR A 57 -19.23 13.08 -2.84
C THR A 57 -18.37 14.16 -3.50
N PHE A 58 -17.65 13.83 -4.58
CA PHE A 58 -16.86 14.80 -5.34
C PHE A 58 -17.71 15.92 -5.94
N ARG A 59 -18.89 15.58 -6.50
CA ARG A 59 -19.83 16.56 -7.04
C ARG A 59 -20.40 17.52 -5.97
N GLN A 60 -20.55 17.07 -4.74
CA GLN A 60 -20.98 17.97 -3.65
C GLN A 60 -19.96 19.11 -3.45
N LEU A 61 -18.66 18.81 -3.45
CA LEU A 61 -17.60 19.82 -3.33
C LEU A 61 -17.51 20.70 -4.57
N THR A 62 -17.63 20.12 -5.76
CA THR A 62 -17.48 20.87 -7.01
C THR A 62 -18.72 21.71 -7.35
N SER A 63 -19.79 21.64 -6.57
CA SER A 63 -20.93 22.56 -6.68
C SER A 63 -20.58 24.01 -6.32
N CYS A 64 -19.55 24.21 -5.48
CA CYS A 64 -19.12 25.54 -5.00
C CYS A 64 -17.67 25.86 -5.34
N HIS A 65 -16.88 24.89 -5.80
CA HIS A 65 -15.46 25.00 -6.07
C HIS A 65 -15.11 24.48 -7.45
N ARG A 66 -13.97 24.90 -8.01
CA ARG A 66 -13.48 24.35 -9.29
C ARG A 66 -13.05 22.90 -9.11
N SER A 67 -13.42 22.04 -10.06
CA SER A 67 -13.13 20.60 -9.99
C SER A 67 -11.63 20.30 -9.84
N ILE A 68 -10.79 21.04 -10.55
CA ILE A 68 -9.33 20.86 -10.46
C ILE A 68 -8.78 21.23 -9.07
N ASP A 69 -9.30 22.28 -8.43
CA ASP A 69 -8.85 22.70 -7.11
C ASP A 69 -9.24 21.65 -6.05
N ILE A 70 -10.47 21.11 -6.12
CA ILE A 70 -10.93 20.01 -5.24
C ILE A 70 -10.09 18.75 -5.47
N TRP A 71 -9.80 18.40 -6.72
CA TRP A 71 -9.00 17.23 -7.04
C TRP A 71 -7.58 17.35 -6.46
N GLN A 72 -6.92 18.47 -6.72
CA GLN A 72 -5.59 18.75 -6.21
C GLN A 72 -5.56 18.72 -4.67
N ASP A 73 -6.50 19.41 -4.03
CA ASP A 73 -6.57 19.48 -2.56
C ASP A 73 -6.88 18.08 -1.96
N PHE A 74 -7.75 17.28 -2.59
CA PHE A 74 -8.02 15.90 -2.21
C PHE A 74 -6.76 15.01 -2.30
N VAL A 75 -6.08 15.02 -3.44
CA VAL A 75 -4.87 14.21 -3.66
C VAL A 75 -3.78 14.58 -2.67
N VAL A 76 -3.51 15.87 -2.50
CA VAL A 76 -2.47 16.36 -1.59
C VAL A 76 -2.79 16.03 -0.13
N MET A 77 -4.02 16.29 0.33
CA MET A 77 -4.40 16.00 1.72
C MET A 77 -4.38 14.50 2.01
N SER A 78 -4.85 13.68 1.08
CA SER A 78 -4.79 12.22 1.22
C SER A 78 -3.36 11.70 1.28
N ALA A 79 -2.47 12.22 0.42
CA ALA A 79 -1.05 11.87 0.44
C ALA A 79 -0.37 12.29 1.76
N CYS A 80 -0.63 13.51 2.24
CA CYS A 80 -0.12 13.98 3.54
C CYS A 80 -0.60 13.07 4.68
N SER A 81 -1.88 12.70 4.69
CA SER A 81 -2.46 11.87 5.75
C SER A 81 -1.85 10.46 5.79
N ILE A 82 -1.75 9.80 4.63
CA ILE A 82 -1.17 8.45 4.54
C ILE A 82 0.32 8.49 4.91
N SER A 83 1.05 9.46 4.38
CA SER A 83 2.48 9.59 4.65
C SER A 83 2.76 9.89 6.12
N ASN A 84 2.05 10.85 6.72
CA ASN A 84 2.24 11.22 8.13
C ASN A 84 1.82 10.11 9.11
N ALA A 85 1.05 9.11 8.67
CA ALA A 85 0.75 7.94 9.51
C ALA A 85 2.02 7.11 9.79
N VAL A 86 2.95 7.03 8.85
CA VAL A 86 4.12 6.12 8.88
C VAL A 86 5.47 6.83 8.84
N ASP A 87 5.64 7.88 8.03
CA ASP A 87 6.88 8.65 7.93
C ASP A 87 6.92 9.74 9.01
N LYS A 88 7.67 9.46 10.07
CA LYS A 88 7.82 10.35 11.23
C LYS A 88 9.09 11.22 11.18
N ALA A 89 9.82 11.21 10.06
CA ALA A 89 10.94 12.12 9.88
C ALA A 89 10.47 13.58 10.03
N GLU A 90 11.06 14.33 10.96
CA GLU A 90 10.62 15.70 11.29
C GLU A 90 10.60 16.61 10.07
N SER A 91 11.59 16.46 9.18
CA SER A 91 11.69 17.21 7.93
C SER A 91 10.49 17.03 6.99
N HIS A 92 9.86 15.86 7.02
CA HIS A 92 8.70 15.53 6.19
C HIS A 92 7.39 15.78 6.93
N TYR A 93 7.28 15.24 8.15
CA TYR A 93 6.05 15.24 8.93
C TYR A 93 5.51 16.65 9.12
N THR A 94 6.32 17.55 9.65
CA THR A 94 5.89 18.92 9.96
C THR A 94 5.43 19.68 8.70
N LYS A 95 6.21 19.60 7.62
CA LYS A 95 5.87 20.26 6.34
C LYS A 95 4.54 19.76 5.76
N ARG A 96 4.30 18.43 5.82
CA ARG A 96 3.07 17.81 5.32
C ARG A 96 1.87 18.12 6.19
N GLU A 97 2.03 18.13 7.51
CA GLU A 97 0.98 18.51 8.45
C GLU A 97 0.56 19.97 8.26
N GLU A 98 1.51 20.89 8.18
CA GLU A 98 1.25 22.30 7.90
C GLU A 98 0.55 22.49 6.55
N ARG A 99 0.96 21.71 5.53
CA ARG A 99 0.33 21.74 4.21
C ARG A 99 -1.13 21.25 4.29
N TYR A 100 -1.39 20.12 4.94
CA TYR A 100 -2.73 19.62 5.18
C TYR A 100 -3.60 20.65 5.88
N MET A 101 -3.13 21.19 6.99
CA MET A 101 -3.87 22.17 7.79
C MET A 101 -4.14 23.49 7.05
N ARG A 102 -3.25 23.90 6.16
CA ARG A 102 -3.45 25.07 5.32
C ARG A 102 -4.54 24.83 4.27
N ILE A 103 -4.57 23.64 3.69
CA ILE A 103 -5.56 23.27 2.67
C ILE A 103 -6.95 23.13 3.30
N ILE A 104 -7.09 22.32 4.36
CA ILE A 104 -8.40 22.03 4.93
C ILE A 104 -9.10 23.27 5.48
N LYS A 105 -8.36 24.27 5.93
CA LYS A 105 -8.89 25.56 6.41
C LYS A 105 -9.57 26.41 5.31
N LYS A 106 -9.36 26.10 4.02
CA LYS A 106 -10.04 26.80 2.92
C LYS A 106 -11.53 26.45 2.86
N TYR A 107 -11.94 25.33 3.47
CA TYR A 107 -13.26 24.71 3.36
C TYR A 107 -14.09 24.94 4.61
N ARG A 108 -15.42 25.03 4.43
CA ARG A 108 -16.37 25.13 5.53
C ARG A 108 -16.40 23.81 6.32
N PRO A 109 -16.79 23.81 7.61
CA PRO A 109 -16.79 22.59 8.44
C PRO A 109 -17.57 21.41 7.84
N GLU A 110 -18.68 21.67 7.15
CA GLU A 110 -19.47 20.67 6.44
C GLU A 110 -18.76 20.08 5.23
N GLU A 111 -17.96 20.89 4.52
CA GLU A 111 -17.17 20.44 3.35
C GLU A 111 -15.92 19.68 3.79
N GLN A 112 -15.32 20.06 4.91
CA GLN A 112 -14.11 19.38 5.45
C GLN A 112 -14.36 17.87 5.67
N LYS A 113 -15.59 17.49 6.04
CA LYS A 113 -15.98 16.09 6.27
C LYS A 113 -16.00 15.25 4.99
N LEU A 114 -16.18 15.88 3.84
CA LEU A 114 -16.26 15.19 2.56
C LEU A 114 -14.91 14.68 2.06
N PHE A 115 -13.79 15.28 2.50
CA PHE A 115 -12.45 14.82 2.08
C PHE A 115 -12.07 13.45 2.66
N PRO A 116 -12.22 13.17 3.97
CA PRO A 116 -12.03 11.81 4.47
C PRO A 116 -13.05 10.82 3.88
N GLU A 117 -14.28 11.26 3.57
CA GLU A 117 -15.28 10.42 2.89
C GLU A 117 -14.84 10.06 1.46
N LEU A 118 -14.29 11.01 0.69
CA LEU A 118 -13.67 10.75 -0.61
C LEU A 118 -12.54 9.71 -0.50
N LEU A 119 -11.66 9.87 0.50
CA LEU A 119 -10.58 8.93 0.72
C LEU A 119 -11.12 7.53 1.05
N ALA A 120 -12.16 7.43 1.88
CA ALA A 120 -12.79 6.15 2.21
C ALA A 120 -13.41 5.48 0.97
N HIS A 121 -14.11 6.25 0.12
CA HIS A 121 -14.65 5.72 -1.13
C HIS A 121 -13.55 5.28 -2.09
N PHE A 122 -12.45 6.01 -2.18
CA PHE A 122 -11.29 5.62 -2.98
C PHE A 122 -10.66 4.31 -2.48
N VAL A 123 -10.51 4.13 -1.16
CA VAL A 123 -10.06 2.87 -0.58
C VAL A 123 -10.99 1.73 -0.98
N MET A 124 -12.31 1.91 -0.87
CA MET A 124 -13.30 0.89 -1.25
C MET A 124 -13.24 0.55 -2.75
N VAL A 125 -12.99 1.53 -3.63
CA VAL A 125 -12.79 1.28 -5.06
C VAL A 125 -11.58 0.41 -5.31
N MET A 126 -10.46 0.70 -4.63
CA MET A 126 -9.21 -0.06 -4.77
C MET A 126 -9.30 -1.45 -4.12
N GLU A 127 -10.11 -1.63 -3.08
CA GLU A 127 -10.40 -2.94 -2.49
C GLU A 127 -11.28 -3.80 -3.42
N GLU A 128 -12.30 -3.21 -4.06
CA GLU A 128 -13.17 -3.91 -4.99
C GLU A 128 -12.44 -4.35 -6.27
N ASN A 129 -11.60 -3.48 -6.82
CA ASN A 129 -10.76 -3.76 -7.97
C ASN A 129 -9.39 -3.09 -7.86
N PRO A 130 -8.36 -3.79 -7.35
CA PRO A 130 -7.02 -3.25 -7.26
C PRO A 130 -6.26 -3.20 -8.61
N GLU A 131 -6.70 -3.96 -9.63
CA GLU A 131 -6.07 -4.02 -10.95
C GLU A 131 -6.58 -2.91 -11.87
N GLN A 132 -6.40 -1.64 -11.48
CA GLN A 132 -6.83 -0.48 -12.27
C GLN A 132 -6.02 0.78 -11.93
N ASP A 133 -5.96 1.70 -12.86
CA ASP A 133 -5.56 3.10 -12.64
C ASP A 133 -6.81 3.95 -12.42
N PHE A 134 -7.36 3.94 -11.19
CA PHE A 134 -8.59 4.65 -10.87
C PHE A 134 -8.42 6.17 -10.93
N LEU A 135 -7.40 6.70 -10.27
CA LEU A 135 -7.18 8.14 -10.20
C LEU A 135 -6.80 8.71 -11.57
N GLY A 136 -5.91 8.05 -12.32
CA GLY A 136 -5.53 8.50 -13.65
C GLY A 136 -6.70 8.46 -14.64
N LYS A 137 -7.51 7.39 -14.61
CA LYS A 137 -8.74 7.29 -15.41
C LYS A 137 -9.70 8.46 -15.11
N LEU A 138 -9.96 8.76 -13.84
CA LEU A 138 -10.84 9.87 -13.48
C LEU A 138 -10.27 11.23 -13.86
N TYR A 139 -8.98 11.45 -13.60
CA TYR A 139 -8.28 12.69 -13.95
C TYR A 139 -8.42 13.02 -15.45
N MET A 140 -8.21 12.02 -16.29
CA MET A 140 -8.38 12.16 -17.75
C MET A 140 -9.86 12.31 -18.14
N THR A 141 -10.77 11.51 -17.57
CA THR A 141 -12.19 11.52 -17.93
C THR A 141 -12.88 12.83 -17.52
N LEU A 142 -12.47 13.43 -16.42
CA LEU A 142 -13.01 14.70 -15.92
C LEU A 142 -12.35 15.92 -16.60
N GLY A 143 -11.37 15.71 -17.49
CA GLY A 143 -10.66 16.78 -18.18
C GLY A 143 -9.89 17.72 -17.22
N LEU A 144 -9.32 17.15 -16.15
CA LEU A 144 -8.61 17.91 -15.13
C LEU A 144 -7.15 18.21 -15.50
N TYR A 145 -6.64 17.55 -16.53
CA TYR A 145 -5.28 17.72 -17.02
C TYR A 145 -5.09 19.05 -17.78
N ASP A 146 -3.88 19.57 -17.75
CA ASP A 146 -3.51 20.71 -18.57
C ASP A 146 -3.27 20.24 -20.01
N SER A 147 -4.16 20.62 -20.93
CA SER A 147 -4.04 20.27 -22.35
C SER A 147 -2.79 20.87 -23.02
N HIS A 148 -2.19 21.91 -22.43
CA HIS A 148 -0.97 22.53 -22.95
C HIS A 148 0.30 21.78 -22.55
N SER A 149 0.26 21.02 -21.45
CA SER A 149 1.40 20.22 -21.00
C SER A 149 1.61 18.93 -21.81
N GLY A 150 0.68 18.57 -22.71
CA GLY A 150 0.75 17.36 -23.50
C GLY A 150 0.67 16.06 -22.67
N GLN A 151 0.16 16.13 -21.45
CA GLN A 151 -0.02 14.94 -20.59
C GLN A 151 -1.04 13.98 -21.19
N VAL A 152 -0.57 12.78 -21.54
CA VAL A 152 -1.43 11.67 -21.99
C VAL A 152 -1.06 10.44 -21.18
N PHE A 153 -2.00 9.92 -20.40
CA PHE A 153 -1.76 8.69 -19.64
C PHE A 153 -1.91 7.47 -20.54
N THR A 154 -0.99 6.54 -20.40
CA THR A 154 -1.06 5.25 -21.10
C THR A 154 -2.28 4.47 -20.63
N PRO A 155 -3.16 4.00 -21.53
CA PRO A 155 -4.31 3.20 -21.14
C PRO A 155 -3.90 1.96 -20.35
N TYR A 156 -4.60 1.67 -19.25
CA TYR A 156 -4.21 0.62 -18.30
C TYR A 156 -4.02 -0.77 -18.94
N HIS A 157 -4.86 -1.15 -19.90
CA HIS A 157 -4.71 -2.42 -20.63
C HIS A 157 -3.42 -2.52 -21.46
N VAL A 158 -2.89 -1.40 -21.92
CA VAL A 158 -1.58 -1.35 -22.60
C VAL A 158 -0.47 -1.55 -21.56
N CYS A 159 -0.59 -0.92 -20.40
CA CYS A 159 0.34 -1.14 -19.29
C CYS A 159 0.37 -2.61 -18.82
N GLN A 160 -0.81 -3.27 -18.76
CA GLN A 160 -0.90 -4.70 -18.46
C GLN A 160 -0.15 -5.55 -19.48
N MET A 161 -0.36 -5.31 -20.78
CA MET A 161 0.36 -6.02 -21.82
C MET A 161 1.88 -5.82 -21.73
N MET A 162 2.32 -4.58 -21.49
CA MET A 162 3.74 -4.28 -21.30
C MET A 162 4.33 -5.00 -20.10
N ALA A 163 3.59 -5.02 -18.99
CA ALA A 163 4.01 -5.70 -17.77
C ALA A 163 4.12 -7.21 -17.95
N ASP A 164 3.13 -7.84 -18.61
CA ASP A 164 3.13 -9.28 -18.89
C ASP A 164 4.32 -9.70 -19.79
N ILE A 165 4.70 -8.85 -20.74
CA ILE A 165 5.86 -9.09 -21.60
C ILE A 165 7.19 -8.89 -20.84
N SER A 166 7.25 -7.87 -19.97
CA SER A 166 8.50 -7.46 -19.30
C SER A 166 8.84 -8.29 -18.07
N MET A 167 7.83 -8.87 -17.41
CA MET A 167 7.99 -9.61 -16.14
C MET A 167 8.41 -11.08 -16.30
N GLY A 168 9.03 -11.44 -17.42
CA GLY A 168 9.41 -12.81 -17.77
C GLY A 168 10.34 -13.52 -16.78
N ASP A 169 11.22 -14.38 -17.28
CA ASP A 169 12.05 -15.32 -16.51
C ASP A 169 13.04 -14.66 -15.52
N THR A 170 13.35 -13.38 -15.69
CA THR A 170 14.29 -12.62 -14.86
C THR A 170 13.80 -12.35 -13.44
N LEU A 171 12.48 -12.37 -13.19
CA LEU A 171 11.91 -12.07 -11.87
C LEU A 171 12.42 -13.05 -10.79
N LYS A 172 12.43 -14.34 -11.11
CA LYS A 172 12.90 -15.38 -10.18
C LYS A 172 14.40 -15.22 -9.87
N GLU A 173 15.20 -15.00 -10.88
CA GLU A 173 16.65 -14.79 -10.73
C GLU A 173 16.95 -13.56 -9.84
N GLU A 174 16.21 -12.47 -10.01
CA GLU A 174 16.37 -11.28 -9.18
C GLU A 174 15.95 -11.54 -7.72
N ILE A 175 14.87 -12.26 -7.49
CA ILE A 175 14.42 -12.64 -6.13
C ILE A 175 15.46 -13.55 -5.46
N ASP A 176 15.96 -14.55 -6.17
CA ASP A 176 16.99 -15.46 -5.63
C ASP A 176 18.29 -14.71 -5.29
N ARG A 177 18.65 -13.69 -6.08
CA ARG A 177 19.86 -12.91 -5.92
C ARG A 177 19.76 -11.83 -4.83
N LYS A 178 18.69 -11.03 -4.85
CA LYS A 178 18.50 -9.84 -3.97
C LYS A 178 17.46 -10.04 -2.88
N GLY A 179 16.56 -11.03 -3.04
CA GLY A 179 15.38 -11.21 -2.22
C GLY A 179 14.17 -10.36 -2.65
N TYR A 180 14.30 -9.54 -3.69
CA TYR A 180 13.23 -8.70 -4.22
C TYR A 180 13.52 -8.26 -5.66
N VAL A 181 12.47 -7.83 -6.36
CA VAL A 181 12.55 -7.18 -7.68
C VAL A 181 12.19 -5.71 -7.56
N THR A 182 12.84 -4.85 -8.35
CA THR A 182 12.50 -3.42 -8.44
C THR A 182 11.75 -3.16 -9.74
N ILE A 183 10.58 -2.51 -9.63
CA ILE A 183 9.83 -1.99 -10.76
C ILE A 183 10.01 -0.47 -10.76
N SER A 184 10.61 0.05 -11.83
CA SER A 184 10.98 1.46 -11.92
C SER A 184 10.28 2.16 -13.08
N ASP A 185 9.76 3.37 -12.81
CA ASP A 185 9.20 4.25 -13.83
C ASP A 185 9.64 5.71 -13.56
N PRO A 186 10.52 6.28 -14.41
CA PRO A 186 11.04 7.62 -14.23
C PRO A 186 10.10 8.73 -14.71
N CYS A 187 8.93 8.39 -15.25
CA CYS A 187 7.88 9.31 -15.71
C CYS A 187 6.51 8.69 -15.41
N CYS A 188 6.28 8.40 -14.11
CA CYS A 188 5.26 7.47 -13.67
C CYS A 188 3.81 7.95 -13.88
N GLY A 189 3.57 9.25 -14.11
CA GLY A 189 2.22 9.79 -14.15
C GLY A 189 1.42 9.37 -12.92
N ALA A 190 0.19 8.89 -13.11
CA ALA A 190 -0.64 8.35 -12.02
C ALA A 190 -0.23 6.93 -11.58
N GLY A 191 0.76 6.31 -12.21
CA GLY A 191 1.31 5.01 -11.80
C GLY A 191 0.71 3.79 -12.52
N ALA A 192 0.02 3.96 -13.63
CA ALA A 192 -0.63 2.86 -14.36
C ALA A 192 0.34 1.71 -14.71
N THR A 193 1.55 2.02 -15.17
CA THR A 193 2.62 1.05 -15.47
C THR A 193 3.10 0.30 -14.25
N LEU A 194 3.26 1.01 -13.12
CA LEU A 194 3.71 0.44 -11.85
C LEU A 194 2.65 -0.47 -11.23
N ILE A 195 1.37 -0.06 -11.30
CA ILE A 195 0.24 -0.88 -10.84
C ILE A 195 0.18 -2.17 -11.64
N ALA A 196 0.24 -2.07 -12.97
CA ALA A 196 0.23 -3.24 -13.86
C ALA A 196 1.44 -4.15 -13.60
N GLY A 197 2.63 -3.57 -13.44
CA GLY A 197 3.86 -4.31 -13.10
C GLY A 197 3.77 -5.03 -11.77
N ALA A 198 3.25 -4.37 -10.73
CA ALA A 198 3.05 -4.99 -9.41
C ALA A 198 2.08 -6.18 -9.48
N HIS A 199 0.99 -6.07 -10.27
CA HIS A 199 0.05 -7.17 -10.46
C HIS A 199 0.63 -8.32 -11.30
N ALA A 200 1.40 -8.03 -12.34
CA ALA A 200 2.11 -9.06 -13.11
C ALA A 200 3.10 -9.83 -12.21
N ALA A 201 3.90 -9.10 -11.41
CA ALA A 201 4.79 -9.70 -10.44
C ALA A 201 4.02 -10.55 -9.40
N LYS A 202 2.91 -10.03 -8.87
CA LYS A 202 2.04 -10.77 -7.93
C LYS A 202 1.59 -12.09 -8.52
N LYS A 203 1.05 -12.12 -9.74
CA LYS A 203 0.59 -13.33 -10.42
C LYS A 203 1.70 -14.40 -10.58
N LEU A 204 2.94 -13.97 -10.83
CA LEU A 204 4.08 -14.88 -10.92
C LEU A 204 4.51 -15.38 -9.53
N MET A 205 4.58 -14.51 -8.54
CA MET A 205 4.98 -14.85 -7.17
C MET A 205 3.97 -15.76 -6.47
N GLU A 206 2.68 -15.62 -6.73
CA GLU A 206 1.64 -16.53 -6.21
C GLU A 206 1.86 -17.98 -6.64
N LYS A 207 2.38 -18.23 -7.85
CA LYS A 207 2.74 -19.57 -8.31
C LYS A 207 3.90 -20.19 -7.53
N GLU A 208 4.78 -19.35 -7.01
CA GLU A 208 5.94 -19.75 -6.18
C GLU A 208 5.63 -19.65 -4.67
N HIS A 209 4.36 -19.41 -4.29
CA HIS A 209 3.92 -19.21 -2.90
C HIS A 209 4.62 -18.05 -2.17
N LEU A 210 5.02 -17.01 -2.91
CA LEU A 210 5.66 -15.81 -2.38
C LEU A 210 4.64 -14.68 -2.20
N ASN A 211 4.77 -13.92 -1.11
CA ASN A 211 4.00 -12.71 -0.92
C ASN A 211 4.68 -11.53 -1.66
N PHE A 212 4.03 -11.03 -2.72
CA PHE A 212 4.57 -9.94 -3.54
C PHE A 212 4.90 -8.67 -2.75
N GLN A 213 4.14 -8.35 -1.69
CA GLN A 213 4.39 -7.18 -0.83
C GLN A 213 5.77 -7.22 -0.17
N ASN A 214 6.27 -8.43 0.07
CA ASN A 214 7.60 -8.65 0.63
C ASN A 214 8.71 -8.67 -0.42
N HIS A 215 8.39 -8.77 -1.71
CA HIS A 215 9.36 -9.02 -2.76
C HIS A 215 9.32 -8.01 -3.92
N VAL A 216 8.38 -7.06 -3.92
CA VAL A 216 8.31 -5.99 -4.93
C VAL A 216 8.63 -4.66 -4.29
N LEU A 217 9.59 -3.95 -4.87
CA LEU A 217 9.92 -2.56 -4.58
C LEU A 217 9.55 -1.70 -5.79
N VAL A 218 8.80 -0.63 -5.57
CA VAL A 218 8.50 0.35 -6.60
C VAL A 218 9.39 1.57 -6.45
N SER A 219 9.99 2.00 -7.56
CA SER A 219 10.79 3.22 -7.67
C SER A 219 10.15 4.12 -8.73
N ALA A 220 9.51 5.20 -8.31
CA ALA A 220 8.75 6.08 -9.18
C ALA A 220 9.29 7.51 -9.15
N GLN A 221 9.21 8.19 -10.29
CA GLN A 221 9.54 9.62 -10.38
C GLN A 221 8.61 10.31 -11.38
N ASP A 222 8.21 11.53 -11.06
CA ASP A 222 7.55 12.43 -12.00
C ASP A 222 7.89 13.88 -11.68
N ILE A 223 7.88 14.74 -12.69
CA ILE A 223 8.10 16.18 -12.53
C ILE A 223 6.84 16.89 -12.00
N ASP A 224 5.66 16.38 -12.36
CA ASP A 224 4.38 16.92 -11.92
C ASP A 224 3.99 16.31 -10.57
N GLU A 225 3.96 17.14 -9.54
CA GLU A 225 3.64 16.73 -8.17
C GLU A 225 2.26 16.09 -8.07
N LEU A 226 1.25 16.64 -8.76
CA LEU A 226 -0.13 16.14 -8.64
C LEU A 226 -0.23 14.69 -9.12
N VAL A 227 0.30 14.40 -10.30
CA VAL A 227 0.22 13.04 -10.85
C VAL A 227 1.15 12.08 -10.09
N ALA A 228 2.32 12.54 -9.64
CA ALA A 228 3.20 11.77 -8.77
C ALA A 228 2.51 11.37 -7.44
N LEU A 229 1.73 12.29 -6.84
CA LEU A 229 0.96 11.99 -5.64
C LEU A 229 -0.24 11.07 -5.92
N MET A 230 -0.85 11.12 -7.10
CA MET A 230 -1.84 10.12 -7.52
C MET A 230 -1.21 8.73 -7.61
N CYS A 231 -0.01 8.61 -8.19
CA CYS A 231 0.77 7.38 -8.19
C CYS A 231 1.05 6.90 -6.76
N TYR A 232 1.57 7.77 -5.90
CA TYR A 232 1.85 7.48 -4.50
C TYR A 232 0.63 6.91 -3.76
N LEU A 233 -0.54 7.53 -3.92
CA LEU A 233 -1.78 7.07 -3.30
C LEU A 233 -2.16 5.66 -3.76
N GLN A 234 -2.15 5.43 -5.07
CA GLN A 234 -2.55 4.14 -5.65
C GLN A 234 -1.62 3.00 -5.23
N ILE A 235 -0.29 3.17 -5.33
CA ILE A 235 0.66 2.14 -4.91
C ILE A 235 0.68 1.93 -3.39
N SER A 236 0.36 2.97 -2.60
CA SER A 236 0.20 2.83 -1.14
C SER A 236 -0.98 1.94 -0.79
N LEU A 237 -2.14 2.11 -1.45
CA LEU A 237 -3.32 1.29 -1.23
C LEU A 237 -3.17 -0.15 -1.76
N LEU A 238 -2.34 -0.37 -2.76
CA LEU A 238 -1.96 -1.72 -3.18
C LEU A 238 -1.10 -2.46 -2.14
N GLY A 239 -0.59 -1.75 -1.14
CA GLY A 239 0.29 -2.31 -0.14
C GLY A 239 1.66 -2.71 -0.70
N VAL A 240 2.14 -2.00 -1.72
CA VAL A 240 3.47 -2.22 -2.31
C VAL A 240 4.49 -1.33 -1.61
N ALA A 241 5.66 -1.90 -1.29
CA ALA A 241 6.77 -1.10 -0.80
C ALA A 241 7.35 -0.25 -1.94
N GLY A 242 7.60 1.01 -1.68
CA GLY A 242 8.17 1.88 -2.71
C GLY A 242 8.24 3.34 -2.29
N TYR A 243 8.68 4.13 -3.23
CA TYR A 243 8.79 5.57 -3.09
C TYR A 243 8.52 6.28 -4.41
N VAL A 244 8.04 7.51 -4.30
CA VAL A 244 7.82 8.42 -5.43
C VAL A 244 8.63 9.69 -5.18
N LYS A 245 9.53 10.03 -6.10
CA LYS A 245 10.31 11.28 -6.10
C LYS A 245 9.63 12.30 -7.01
N VAL A 246 9.38 13.50 -6.47
CA VAL A 246 8.80 14.61 -7.23
C VAL A 246 9.93 15.49 -7.74
N ARG A 247 10.47 15.20 -8.91
CA ARG A 247 11.55 15.95 -9.58
C ARG A 247 11.63 15.55 -11.06
N ASN A 248 12.34 16.37 -11.82
CA ASN A 248 12.66 16.05 -13.23
C ASN A 248 13.68 14.89 -13.30
N SER A 249 13.27 13.76 -13.86
CA SER A 249 14.09 12.55 -13.93
C SER A 249 15.33 12.67 -14.83
N LEU A 250 15.35 13.65 -15.76
CA LEU A 250 16.49 13.88 -16.63
C LEU A 250 17.59 14.72 -15.95
N THR A 251 17.19 15.69 -15.13
CA THR A 251 18.14 16.60 -14.47
C THR A 251 18.46 16.22 -13.04
N GLU A 252 17.54 15.57 -12.36
CA GLU A 252 17.64 15.13 -10.98
C GLU A 252 17.16 13.67 -10.83
N PRO A 253 17.83 12.68 -11.49
CA PRO A 253 17.44 11.28 -11.39
C PRO A 253 17.53 10.78 -9.94
N ILE A 254 16.90 9.65 -9.66
CA ILE A 254 17.01 8.98 -8.35
C ILE A 254 18.44 8.47 -8.19
N THR A 255 19.11 8.87 -7.10
CA THR A 255 20.47 8.44 -6.75
C THR A 255 20.56 8.01 -5.29
N SER A 256 21.63 7.28 -4.92
CA SER A 256 21.89 6.90 -3.53
C SER A 256 22.17 8.08 -2.59
N ASP A 257 22.58 9.21 -3.15
CA ASP A 257 23.04 10.39 -2.40
C ASP A 257 21.95 11.47 -2.28
N ASP A 258 20.72 11.13 -2.66
CA ASP A 258 19.60 12.07 -2.62
C ASP A 258 19.25 12.51 -1.20
N THR A 259 18.86 13.77 -1.04
CA THR A 259 18.47 14.37 0.26
C THR A 259 17.11 13.90 0.76
N LEU A 260 16.39 13.07 0.04
CA LEU A 260 15.07 12.52 0.34
C LEU A 260 13.94 13.55 0.57
N GLU A 261 14.19 14.86 0.50
CA GLU A 261 13.18 15.89 0.78
C GLU A 261 11.94 15.84 -0.10
N ASN A 262 12.10 15.34 -1.33
CA ASN A 262 11.04 15.27 -2.34
C ASN A 262 10.51 13.85 -2.54
N TYR A 263 10.76 12.97 -1.57
CA TYR A 263 10.35 11.59 -1.58
C TYR A 263 9.07 11.35 -0.78
N TRP A 264 8.21 10.52 -1.34
CA TRP A 264 6.99 10.02 -0.70
C TRP A 264 7.10 8.51 -0.59
N PHE A 265 7.31 8.02 0.62
CA PHE A 265 7.48 6.60 0.92
C PHE A 265 6.14 5.96 1.23
N THR A 266 5.83 4.81 0.61
CA THR A 266 4.59 4.08 0.88
C THR A 266 4.60 3.48 2.29
N PRO A 267 3.42 3.19 2.89
CA PRO A 267 3.36 2.56 4.21
C PRO A 267 4.14 1.25 4.30
N MET A 268 4.07 0.41 3.25
CA MET A 268 4.76 -0.89 3.22
C MET A 268 6.29 -0.74 3.20
N TYR A 269 6.82 0.38 2.73
CA TYR A 269 8.25 0.67 2.76
C TYR A 269 8.82 0.66 4.19
N PHE A 270 8.03 1.03 5.20
CA PHE A 270 8.42 1.07 6.61
C PHE A 270 8.16 -0.24 7.36
N SER A 271 7.69 -1.30 6.70
CA SER A 271 7.52 -2.61 7.34
C SER A 271 8.85 -3.23 7.75
N ASP A 272 8.82 -4.10 8.76
CA ASP A 272 10.00 -4.74 9.35
C ASP A 272 10.87 -5.45 8.31
N ILE A 273 10.24 -6.12 7.32
CA ILE A 273 10.98 -6.84 6.28
C ILE A 273 11.76 -5.88 5.38
N TRP A 274 11.17 -4.73 5.03
CA TRP A 274 11.84 -3.74 4.20
C TRP A 274 12.88 -2.94 4.98
N GLU A 275 12.67 -2.72 6.26
CA GLU A 275 13.67 -2.14 7.15
C GLU A 275 14.90 -3.06 7.29
N ALA A 276 14.65 -4.35 7.51
CA ALA A 276 15.74 -5.35 7.56
C ALA A 276 16.53 -5.38 6.24
N ARG A 277 15.85 -5.32 5.08
CA ARG A 277 16.51 -5.30 3.77
C ARG A 277 17.38 -4.05 3.58
N ARG A 278 16.87 -2.87 3.92
CA ARG A 278 17.67 -1.63 3.87
C ARG A 278 18.89 -1.70 4.78
N THR A 279 18.71 -2.25 5.98
CA THR A 279 19.83 -2.42 6.93
C THR A 279 20.90 -3.35 6.39
N ILE A 280 20.51 -4.51 5.84
CA ILE A 280 21.46 -5.45 5.21
C ILE A 280 22.20 -4.78 4.05
N GLN A 281 21.52 -3.96 3.27
CA GLN A 281 22.13 -3.29 2.14
C GLN A 281 23.11 -2.19 2.57
N ARG A 282 22.79 -1.39 3.61
CA ARG A 282 23.75 -0.45 4.20
C ARG A 282 25.02 -1.16 4.68
N ILE A 283 24.87 -2.33 5.31
CA ILE A 283 26.03 -3.13 5.73
C ILE A 283 26.85 -3.58 4.51
N ARG A 284 26.20 -4.05 3.45
CA ARG A 284 26.88 -4.49 2.22
C ARG A 284 27.58 -3.34 1.50
N SER A 285 27.00 -2.15 1.43
CA SER A 285 27.65 -0.98 0.80
C SER A 285 28.90 -0.56 1.57
N VAL A 286 28.88 -0.58 2.90
CA VAL A 286 30.08 -0.34 3.73
C VAL A 286 31.16 -1.38 3.49
N MET A 287 30.76 -2.61 3.14
CA MET A 287 31.71 -3.72 2.81
C MET A 287 32.15 -3.72 1.32
N GLY A 288 31.79 -2.72 0.53
CA GLY A 288 32.17 -2.58 -0.88
C GLY A 288 31.34 -3.37 -1.89
N ALA A 289 30.18 -3.89 -1.49
CA ALA A 289 29.23 -4.57 -2.36
C ALA A 289 28.04 -3.62 -2.61
N ASP A 290 28.13 -2.83 -3.66
CA ASP A 290 27.11 -1.82 -3.98
C ASP A 290 25.90 -2.42 -4.73
N TYR A 291 24.71 -2.28 -4.18
CA TYR A 291 23.43 -2.59 -4.83
C TYR A 291 22.38 -1.51 -4.47
N GLY A 292 22.40 -0.43 -5.23
CA GLY A 292 21.51 0.71 -5.30
C GLY A 292 20.10 0.65 -4.69
N PHE A 293 19.99 1.10 -3.45
CA PHE A 293 18.80 1.78 -2.92
C PHE A 293 19.17 3.24 -2.67
N PRO A 294 18.28 4.21 -2.85
CA PRO A 294 18.37 5.45 -2.11
C PRO A 294 18.15 5.11 -0.63
N VAL A 295 19.11 5.42 0.20
CA VAL A 295 19.16 5.07 1.63
C VAL A 295 18.38 6.06 2.45
#